data_59af872d685bd599af722d022310aaf8
#
_entry.id   59af872d685bd599af722d022310aaf8
#
_cell.length_a   1.000
_cell.length_b   1.000
_cell.length_c   1.000
_cell.angle_alpha   90.00
_cell.angle_beta   90.00
_cell.angle_gamma   90.00
#
_symmetry.space_group_name_H-M   'P 1'
#
loop_
_entity.id
_entity.type
_entity.pdbx_description
1 polymer ?
#
loop_
_entity_poly.entity_id
_entity_poly.type
_entity_poly.pdbx_seq_one_letter_code
_entity_poly.pdbx_strand_id
1 'polypeptide(L)'
;MLSIELPRDTEGGAGHGCLILLGAEDVSDARRAVEVALSNVQNYFGDVWGNEVGYLELQYTARASYAVNKGLGGPLGKAYGLVLGAPAGIGVVICDTAVKAAEVEVLSYASPSKTSYTNEAFISITGDSGAVRQAIRAARDVGLKLLGAMGSEPKSASVSYI
;
A
#
# COMPACT_ATOMS: atom_id res chain seq x y z
N MET A 1 -0.45 18.31 -5.91
CA MET A 1 0.52 17.63 -5.03
C MET A 1 1.92 17.89 -5.56
N LEU A 2 2.83 18.32 -4.69
CA LEU A 2 4.22 18.62 -5.04
C LEU A 2 5.13 17.41 -4.81
N SER A 3 5.06 16.79 -3.63
CA SER A 3 5.81 15.58 -3.30
C SER A 3 5.06 14.69 -2.30
N ILE A 4 5.45 13.41 -2.27
CA ILE A 4 5.20 12.47 -1.18
C ILE A 4 6.56 11.99 -0.72
N GLU A 5 6.82 12.09 0.56
CA GLU A 5 8.06 11.67 1.18
C GLU A 5 7.75 10.66 2.29
N LEU A 6 8.40 9.53 2.22
CA LEU A 6 8.35 8.52 3.29
C LEU A 6 9.62 8.70 4.12
N PRO A 7 9.53 9.37 5.28
CA PRO A 7 10.69 9.56 6.14
C PRO A 7 11.29 8.22 6.53
N ARG A 8 12.62 8.18 6.59
CA ARG A 8 13.32 7.03 7.14
C ARG A 8 12.98 6.89 8.61
N ASP A 9 12.82 5.64 9.05
CA ASP A 9 12.77 5.35 10.46
C ASP A 9 14.11 5.78 11.07
N THR A 10 14.06 6.79 11.92
CA THR A 10 15.27 7.26 12.62
C THR A 10 15.30 6.61 14.00
N GLU A 11 16.49 6.39 14.52
CA GLU A 11 16.74 5.94 15.89
C GLU A 11 15.92 6.77 16.88
N GLY A 12 14.78 6.28 17.30
CA GLY A 12 13.88 7.03 18.17
C GLY A 12 12.42 6.56 18.11
N GLY A 13 12.09 5.63 17.26
CA GLY A 13 10.79 4.97 17.25
C GLY A 13 9.61 5.86 16.92
N ALA A 14 9.83 6.90 16.14
CA ALA A 14 8.78 7.81 15.69
C ALA A 14 7.99 7.24 14.50
N GLY A 15 7.64 6.01 14.50
CA GLY A 15 6.75 5.36 13.54
C GLY A 15 6.91 5.77 12.08
N HIS A 16 6.44 4.96 11.19
CA HIS A 16 6.42 5.30 9.76
C HIS A 16 5.44 6.43 9.50
N GLY A 17 5.94 7.58 9.05
CA GLY A 17 5.15 8.73 8.67
C GLY A 17 5.13 8.91 7.16
N CYS A 18 4.25 9.78 6.71
CA CYS A 18 4.22 10.23 5.32
C CYS A 18 4.09 11.75 5.31
N LEU A 19 5.05 12.45 4.68
CA LEU A 19 4.98 13.87 4.44
C LEU A 19 4.45 14.10 3.02
N ILE A 20 3.29 14.77 2.93
CA ILE A 20 2.70 15.14 1.65
C ILE A 20 2.74 16.65 1.51
N LEU A 21 3.42 17.14 0.49
CA LEU A 21 3.46 18.57 0.14
C LEU A 21 2.44 18.87 -0.95
N LEU A 22 1.54 19.79 -0.66
CA LEU A 22 0.52 20.28 -1.57
C LEU A 22 0.77 21.76 -1.89
N GLY A 23 0.51 22.14 -3.12
CA GLY A 23 0.54 23.53 -3.55
C GLY A 23 -0.64 23.84 -4.45
N ALA A 24 -1.11 25.06 -4.42
CA ALA A 24 -2.15 25.61 -5.27
C ALA A 24 -1.86 27.09 -5.54
N GLU A 25 -2.56 27.69 -6.51
CA GLU A 25 -2.43 29.12 -6.80
C GLU A 25 -3.01 29.96 -5.67
N ASP A 26 -4.11 29.49 -5.06
CA ASP A 26 -4.77 30.12 -3.93
C ASP A 26 -4.60 29.38 -2.62
N VAL A 27 -4.45 30.12 -1.53
CA VAL A 27 -4.35 29.59 -0.16
C VAL A 27 -5.58 28.79 0.22
N SER A 28 -6.78 29.24 -0.20
CA SER A 28 -8.04 28.55 0.06
C SER A 28 -8.07 27.15 -0.55
N ASP A 29 -7.55 26.98 -1.76
CA ASP A 29 -7.51 25.69 -2.45
C ASP A 29 -6.50 24.75 -1.80
N ALA A 30 -5.32 25.24 -1.42
CA ALA A 30 -4.35 24.47 -0.68
C ALA A 30 -4.90 23.98 0.66
N ARG A 31 -5.54 24.88 1.42
CA ARG A 31 -6.22 24.56 2.69
C ARG A 31 -7.30 23.51 2.48
N ARG A 32 -8.17 23.71 1.49
CA ARG A 32 -9.26 22.76 1.19
C ARG A 32 -8.74 21.38 0.83
N ALA A 33 -7.67 21.30 0.06
CA ALA A 33 -7.04 20.04 -0.30
C ALA A 33 -6.53 19.27 0.94
N VAL A 34 -5.91 19.96 1.90
CA VAL A 34 -5.46 19.37 3.17
C VAL A 34 -6.66 18.90 4.02
N GLU A 35 -7.68 19.73 4.17
CA GLU A 35 -8.89 19.39 4.94
C GLU A 35 -9.59 18.15 4.38
N VAL A 36 -9.75 18.08 3.06
CA VAL A 36 -10.37 16.91 2.38
C VAL A 36 -9.50 15.67 2.55
N ALA A 37 -8.18 15.78 2.39
CA ALA A 37 -7.28 14.66 2.59
C ALA A 37 -7.40 14.10 4.01
N LEU A 38 -7.27 14.96 5.03
CA LEU A 38 -7.34 14.55 6.43
C LEU A 38 -8.69 13.95 6.82
N SER A 39 -9.80 14.53 6.35
CA SER A 39 -11.15 14.03 6.65
C SER A 39 -11.45 12.67 6.04
N ASN A 40 -10.69 12.24 5.04
CA ASN A 40 -10.91 10.98 4.34
C ASN A 40 -9.88 9.90 4.64
N VAL A 41 -8.82 10.17 5.39
CA VAL A 41 -7.77 9.19 5.69
C VAL A 41 -8.36 7.88 6.22
N GLN A 42 -9.27 7.96 7.22
CA GLN A 42 -9.86 6.76 7.83
C GLN A 42 -10.73 5.96 6.86
N ASN A 43 -11.35 6.62 5.88
CA ASN A 43 -12.23 5.96 4.92
C ASN A 43 -11.46 5.24 3.80
N TYR A 44 -10.21 5.68 3.54
CA TYR A 44 -9.41 5.20 2.42
C TYR A 44 -8.02 4.72 2.86
N PHE A 45 -7.91 4.29 4.10
CA PHE A 45 -6.64 3.85 4.69
C PHE A 45 -6.08 2.56 4.05
N GLY A 46 -6.89 1.84 3.30
CA GLY A 46 -6.50 0.58 2.67
C GLY A 46 -6.88 -0.65 3.51
N ASP A 47 -6.57 -1.82 2.99
CA ASP A 47 -6.71 -3.10 3.70
C ASP A 47 -5.44 -3.36 4.50
N VAL A 48 -5.47 -3.05 5.80
CA VAL A 48 -4.35 -3.26 6.72
C VAL A 48 -4.74 -4.32 7.74
N TRP A 49 -3.96 -5.38 7.82
CA TRP A 49 -4.17 -6.51 8.71
C TRP A 49 -2.89 -6.83 9.46
N GLY A 50 -2.98 -7.24 10.72
CA GLY A 50 -1.81 -7.60 11.49
C GLY A 50 -2.10 -8.40 12.74
N ASN A 51 -1.02 -8.99 13.26
CA ASN A 51 -0.93 -9.64 14.57
C ASN A 51 0.48 -9.42 15.14
N GLU A 52 0.82 -10.11 16.22
CA GLU A 52 2.13 -10.00 16.88
C GLU A 52 3.31 -10.50 16.02
N VAL A 53 3.05 -11.21 14.94
CA VAL A 53 4.08 -11.72 14.02
C VAL A 53 4.43 -10.72 12.94
N GLY A 54 3.42 -9.99 12.44
CA GLY A 54 3.61 -9.09 11.31
C GLY A 54 2.32 -8.48 10.79
N TYR A 55 2.37 -7.98 9.56
CA TYR A 55 1.25 -7.26 8.96
C TYR A 55 1.20 -7.37 7.44
N LEU A 56 0.05 -7.03 6.90
CA LEU A 56 -0.21 -6.86 5.47
C LEU A 56 -0.72 -5.45 5.23
N GLU A 57 -0.25 -4.83 4.17
CA GLU A 57 -0.80 -3.57 3.65
C GLU A 57 -1.15 -3.76 2.19
N LEU A 58 -2.41 -3.57 1.88
CA LEU A 58 -2.97 -3.81 0.56
C LEU A 58 -3.72 -2.58 0.09
N GLN A 59 -3.37 -2.08 -1.07
CA GLN A 59 -3.99 -0.90 -1.64
C GLN A 59 -4.50 -1.19 -3.04
N TYR A 60 -5.64 -0.61 -3.38
CA TYR A 60 -6.25 -0.73 -4.67
C TYR A 60 -6.90 0.58 -5.09
N THR A 61 -6.70 0.96 -6.32
CA THR A 61 -7.53 1.95 -7.00
C THR A 61 -7.86 1.50 -8.41
N ALA A 62 -9.12 1.59 -8.80
CA ALA A 62 -9.53 1.24 -10.15
C ALA A 62 -8.98 2.20 -11.21
N ARG A 63 -8.61 3.41 -10.79
CA ARG A 63 -8.15 4.47 -11.68
C ARG A 63 -7.15 5.37 -10.95
N ALA A 64 -5.88 5.16 -11.23
CA ALA A 64 -4.79 5.95 -10.65
C ALA A 64 -4.98 7.45 -10.95
N SER A 65 -5.00 8.23 -9.90
CA SER A 65 -5.02 9.69 -9.97
C SER A 65 -3.64 10.25 -10.28
N TYR A 66 -3.58 11.55 -10.52
CA TYR A 66 -2.30 12.26 -10.67
C TYR A 66 -1.40 12.09 -9.44
N ALA A 67 -1.97 12.00 -8.24
CA ALA A 67 -1.23 11.78 -7.01
C ALA A 67 -0.55 10.39 -7.00
N VAL A 68 -1.27 9.34 -7.34
CA VAL A 68 -0.74 7.98 -7.45
C VAL A 68 0.30 7.88 -8.55
N ASN A 69 0.06 8.54 -9.68
CA ASN A 69 1.03 8.58 -10.77
C ASN A 69 2.33 9.26 -10.33
N LYS A 70 2.24 10.46 -9.75
CA LYS A 70 3.42 11.24 -9.36
C LYS A 70 4.16 10.66 -8.16
N GLY A 71 3.44 10.17 -7.15
CA GLY A 71 4.04 9.68 -5.91
C GLY A 71 4.51 8.23 -5.97
N LEU A 72 3.79 7.38 -6.70
CA LEU A 72 3.96 5.93 -6.66
C LEU A 72 4.22 5.29 -8.04
N GLY A 73 4.31 6.09 -9.10
CA GLY A 73 4.59 5.60 -10.45
C GLY A 73 3.44 4.87 -11.14
N GLY A 74 2.24 4.86 -10.55
CA GLY A 74 1.08 4.22 -11.16
C GLY A 74 0.67 4.90 -12.47
N PRO A 75 0.41 4.14 -13.55
CA PRO A 75 0.00 4.72 -14.82
C PRO A 75 -1.32 5.49 -14.69
N LEU A 76 -1.32 6.76 -15.10
CA LEU A 76 -2.47 7.64 -14.97
C LEU A 76 -3.72 7.05 -15.65
N GLY A 77 -4.81 6.98 -14.91
CA GLY A 77 -6.10 6.50 -15.40
C GLY A 77 -6.25 4.97 -15.48
N LYS A 78 -5.18 4.19 -15.20
CA LYS A 78 -5.24 2.72 -15.10
C LYS A 78 -5.41 2.27 -13.66
N ALA A 79 -5.77 1.00 -13.46
CA ALA A 79 -5.80 0.45 -12.13
C ALA A 79 -4.39 0.35 -11.55
N TYR A 80 -4.28 0.56 -10.25
CA TYR A 80 -3.05 0.45 -9.49
C TYR A 80 -3.30 -0.35 -8.22
N GLY A 81 -2.37 -1.20 -7.86
CA GLY A 81 -2.39 -1.98 -6.64
C GLY A 81 -1.04 -2.00 -5.95
N LEU A 82 -1.06 -2.09 -4.64
CA LEU A 82 0.10 -2.34 -3.79
C LEU A 82 -0.17 -3.59 -2.97
N VAL A 83 0.82 -4.47 -2.91
CA VAL A 83 0.83 -5.67 -2.07
C VAL A 83 2.11 -5.64 -1.26
N LEU A 84 1.96 -5.53 0.05
CA LEU A 84 3.06 -5.45 1.00
C LEU A 84 2.82 -6.41 2.16
N GLY A 85 3.85 -7.07 2.62
CA GLY A 85 3.79 -7.95 3.79
C GLY A 85 5.10 -7.98 4.58
N ALA A 86 4.93 -8.06 5.87
CA ALA A 86 6.00 -8.27 6.86
C ALA A 86 5.60 -9.45 7.79
N PRO A 87 6.53 -10.33 8.19
CA PRO A 87 7.95 -10.39 7.77
C PRO A 87 8.11 -10.56 6.27
N ALA A 88 9.27 -10.19 5.75
CA ALA A 88 9.56 -10.20 4.31
C ALA A 88 9.30 -11.57 3.64
N GLY A 89 9.47 -12.67 4.35
CA GLY A 89 9.13 -14.00 3.85
C GLY A 89 7.65 -14.12 3.47
N ILE A 90 6.75 -13.61 4.31
CA ILE A 90 5.32 -13.52 3.99
C ILE A 90 5.11 -12.58 2.79
N GLY A 91 5.77 -11.41 2.82
CA GLY A 91 5.71 -10.45 1.73
C GLY A 91 6.07 -11.05 0.37
N VAL A 92 7.15 -11.83 0.29
CA VAL A 92 7.56 -12.51 -0.95
C VAL A 92 6.49 -13.48 -1.44
N VAL A 93 5.93 -14.30 -0.53
CA VAL A 93 4.90 -15.29 -0.90
C VAL A 93 3.64 -14.62 -1.43
N ILE A 94 3.16 -13.57 -0.77
CA ILE A 94 1.94 -12.88 -1.22
C ILE A 94 2.16 -12.09 -2.52
N CYS A 95 3.36 -11.53 -2.73
CA CYS A 95 3.73 -10.88 -3.98
C CYS A 95 3.73 -11.88 -5.16
N ASP A 96 4.34 -13.04 -4.98
CA ASP A 96 4.33 -14.12 -5.97
C ASP A 96 2.90 -14.64 -6.23
N THR A 97 2.10 -14.76 -5.17
CA THR A 97 0.69 -15.14 -5.29
C THR A 97 -0.10 -14.13 -6.13
N ALA A 98 0.10 -12.84 -5.89
CA ALA A 98 -0.59 -11.79 -6.63
C ALA A 98 -0.36 -11.89 -8.14
N VAL A 99 0.91 -12.01 -8.56
CA VAL A 99 1.26 -12.06 -10.00
C VAL A 99 0.86 -13.37 -10.67
N LYS A 100 0.67 -14.44 -9.91
CA LYS A 100 0.17 -15.72 -10.43
C LYS A 100 -1.36 -15.80 -10.49
N ALA A 101 -2.06 -14.99 -9.72
CA ALA A 101 -3.52 -15.04 -9.61
C ALA A 101 -4.24 -14.31 -10.73
N ALA A 102 -3.60 -13.37 -11.42
CA ALA A 102 -4.21 -12.57 -12.49
C ALA A 102 -3.14 -12.00 -13.44
N GLU A 103 -3.58 -11.61 -14.63
CA GLU A 103 -2.71 -10.95 -15.61
C GLU A 103 -2.49 -9.48 -15.21
N VAL A 104 -1.36 -9.23 -14.54
CA VAL A 104 -0.95 -7.91 -14.07
C VAL A 104 0.50 -7.63 -14.43
N GLU A 105 0.84 -6.36 -14.60
CA GLU A 105 2.19 -5.87 -14.80
C GLU A 105 2.76 -5.38 -13.47
N VAL A 106 4.00 -5.79 -13.14
CA VAL A 106 4.72 -5.30 -11.98
C VAL A 106 5.43 -3.99 -12.33
N LEU A 107 5.08 -2.92 -11.63
CA LEU A 107 5.67 -1.59 -11.82
C LEU A 107 6.94 -1.41 -10.98
N SER A 108 6.91 -1.88 -9.75
CA SER A 108 8.05 -1.79 -8.84
C SER A 108 8.01 -2.90 -7.80
N TYR A 109 9.16 -3.16 -7.21
CA TYR A 109 9.29 -4.08 -6.09
C TYR A 109 10.38 -3.60 -5.13
N ALA A 110 10.26 -3.97 -3.86
CA ALA A 110 11.33 -3.84 -2.89
C ALA A 110 11.32 -5.02 -1.91
N SER A 111 12.49 -5.27 -1.37
CA SER A 111 12.77 -6.27 -0.34
C SER A 111 13.63 -5.62 0.75
N PRO A 112 13.89 -6.26 1.89
CA PRO A 112 14.67 -5.66 2.98
C PRO A 112 16.01 -5.03 2.56
N SER A 113 16.67 -5.60 1.56
CA SER A 113 17.92 -5.05 1.03
C SER A 113 17.75 -3.73 0.27
N LYS A 114 16.54 -3.42 -0.18
CA LYS A 114 16.20 -2.18 -0.89
C LYS A 114 15.41 -1.21 -0.02
N THR A 115 14.67 -1.71 0.95
CA THR A 115 13.88 -0.87 1.85
C THR A 115 14.68 -0.33 3.02
N SER A 116 15.87 -0.83 3.27
CA SER A 116 16.89 -0.39 4.27
C SER A 116 16.42 -0.26 5.72
N TYR A 117 15.12 -0.30 6.01
CA TYR A 117 14.54 0.12 7.30
C TYR A 117 13.50 -0.82 7.85
N THR A 118 12.99 -1.73 7.05
CA THR A 118 11.85 -2.57 7.43
C THR A 118 12.08 -4.01 7.03
N ASN A 119 11.48 -4.92 7.76
CA ASN A 119 11.45 -6.34 7.41
C ASN A 119 10.27 -6.62 6.48
N GLU A 120 10.15 -5.89 5.39
CA GLU A 120 9.06 -5.95 4.42
C GLU A 120 9.52 -6.44 3.05
N ALA A 121 8.58 -7.02 2.31
CA ALA A 121 8.67 -7.10 0.85
C ALA A 121 7.36 -6.63 0.24
N PHE A 122 7.46 -5.93 -0.90
CA PHE A 122 6.29 -5.45 -1.60
C PHE A 122 6.45 -5.43 -3.12
N ILE A 123 5.31 -5.41 -3.80
CA ILE A 123 5.20 -5.03 -5.22
C ILE A 123 4.13 -3.98 -5.42
N SER A 124 4.31 -3.14 -6.42
CA SER A 124 3.22 -2.38 -7.03
C SER A 124 2.88 -2.96 -8.39
N ILE A 125 1.60 -3.01 -8.71
CA ILE A 125 1.06 -3.64 -9.91
C ILE A 125 0.08 -2.74 -10.64
N THR A 126 -0.06 -2.97 -11.94
CA THR A 126 -1.08 -2.34 -12.79
C THR A 126 -1.66 -3.36 -13.76
N GLY A 127 -2.76 -3.01 -14.39
CA GLY A 127 -3.45 -3.85 -15.36
C GLY A 127 -4.91 -3.48 -15.45
N ASP A 128 -5.73 -4.41 -15.93
CA ASP A 128 -7.18 -4.25 -15.87
C ASP A 128 -7.67 -4.22 -14.42
N SER A 129 -8.65 -3.37 -14.15
CA SER A 129 -9.18 -3.15 -12.79
C SER A 129 -9.61 -4.44 -12.09
N GLY A 130 -10.26 -5.35 -12.81
CA GLY A 130 -10.65 -6.67 -12.29
C GLY A 130 -9.44 -7.55 -11.97
N ALA A 131 -8.44 -7.57 -12.83
CA ALA A 131 -7.21 -8.34 -12.66
C ALA A 131 -6.41 -7.86 -11.45
N VAL A 132 -6.18 -6.54 -11.33
CA VAL A 132 -5.48 -5.96 -10.18
C VAL A 132 -6.21 -6.28 -8.87
N ARG A 133 -7.54 -6.12 -8.85
CA ARG A 133 -8.35 -6.45 -7.66
C ARG A 133 -8.27 -7.93 -7.29
N GLN A 134 -8.31 -8.83 -8.27
CA GLN A 134 -8.17 -10.27 -8.05
C GLN A 134 -6.80 -10.62 -7.50
N ALA A 135 -5.73 -10.06 -8.06
CA ALA A 135 -4.36 -10.25 -7.59
C ALA A 135 -4.21 -9.88 -6.10
N ILE A 136 -4.72 -8.71 -5.72
CA ILE A 136 -4.68 -8.23 -4.33
C ILE A 136 -5.49 -9.12 -3.38
N ARG A 137 -6.69 -9.54 -3.78
CA ARG A 137 -7.51 -10.45 -2.97
C ARG A 137 -6.82 -11.79 -2.73
N ALA A 138 -6.23 -12.38 -3.77
CA ALA A 138 -5.49 -13.63 -3.65
C ALA A 138 -4.29 -13.48 -2.70
N ALA A 139 -3.54 -12.39 -2.81
CA ALA A 139 -2.44 -12.06 -1.90
C ALA A 139 -2.91 -11.92 -0.45
N ARG A 140 -4.01 -11.20 -0.22
CA ARG A 140 -4.62 -11.04 1.10
C ARG A 140 -4.98 -12.38 1.72
N ASP A 141 -5.71 -13.21 1.00
CA ASP A 141 -6.22 -14.47 1.51
C ASP A 141 -5.09 -15.45 1.90
N VAL A 142 -3.99 -15.44 1.15
CA VAL A 142 -2.79 -16.21 1.49
C VAL A 142 -2.05 -15.58 2.68
N GLY A 143 -1.87 -14.27 2.67
CA GLY A 143 -1.19 -13.54 3.73
C GLY A 143 -1.86 -13.71 5.09
N LEU A 144 -3.19 -13.63 5.14
CA LEU A 144 -3.96 -13.84 6.37
C LEU A 144 -3.77 -15.25 6.92
N LYS A 145 -3.77 -16.28 6.06
CA LYS A 145 -3.50 -17.67 6.46
C LYS A 145 -2.09 -17.83 7.02
N LEU A 146 -1.09 -17.21 6.41
CA LEU A 146 0.30 -17.29 6.87
C LEU A 146 0.47 -16.59 8.22
N LEU A 147 -0.05 -15.39 8.39
CA LEU A 147 0.00 -14.68 9.67
C LEU A 147 -0.71 -15.46 10.78
N GLY A 148 -1.91 -15.96 10.51
CA GLY A 148 -2.68 -16.75 11.48
C GLY A 148 -2.06 -18.11 11.81
N ALA A 149 -1.29 -18.70 10.89
CA ALA A 149 -0.55 -19.94 11.17
C ALA A 149 0.70 -19.73 12.04
N MET A 150 1.20 -18.50 12.11
CA MET A 150 2.42 -18.15 12.85
C MET A 150 2.13 -17.41 14.17
N GLY A 151 0.93 -16.91 14.36
CA GLY A 151 0.53 -16.13 15.53
C GLY A 151 -0.97 -16.16 15.77
N SER A 152 -1.48 -15.14 16.47
CA SER A 152 -2.92 -14.98 16.67
C SER A 152 -3.65 -14.67 15.36
N GLU A 153 -4.98 -14.78 15.37
CA GLU A 153 -5.79 -14.40 14.21
C GLU A 153 -5.55 -12.92 13.83
N PRO A 154 -5.17 -12.62 12.58
CA PRO A 154 -4.91 -11.25 12.17
C PRO A 154 -6.16 -10.38 12.26
N LYS A 155 -5.99 -9.17 12.80
CA LYS A 155 -7.08 -8.19 12.92
C LYS A 155 -6.91 -7.09 11.89
N SER A 156 -8.04 -6.63 11.34
CA SER A 156 -8.04 -5.46 10.46
C SER A 156 -7.89 -4.17 11.28
N ALA A 157 -7.00 -3.30 10.83
CA ALA A 157 -6.87 -1.95 11.36
C ALA A 157 -7.82 -0.94 10.66
N SER A 158 -8.49 -1.37 9.60
CA SER A 158 -9.34 -0.53 8.76
C SER A 158 -10.57 -1.30 8.28
N VAL A 159 -11.53 -0.58 7.71
CA VAL A 159 -12.64 -1.20 6.99
C VAL A 159 -12.15 -1.60 5.60
N SER A 160 -12.24 -2.88 5.28
CA SER A 160 -11.87 -3.40 3.95
C SER A 160 -12.74 -2.78 2.87
N TYR A 161 -12.13 -2.31 1.79
CA TYR A 161 -12.83 -1.80 0.60
C TYR A 161 -12.41 -2.51 -0.69
N ILE A 162 -11.58 -3.52 -0.61
CA ILE A 162 -11.05 -4.30 -1.74
C ILE A 162 -11.90 -5.53 -2.04
#